data_7edc2aee51c00b353669f0727ba744ba
#
_entry.id   7edc2aee51c00b353669f0727ba744ba
#
_cell.length_a   1.000
_cell.length_b   1.000
_cell.length_c   1.000
_cell.angle_alpha   90.00
_cell.angle_beta   90.00
_cell.angle_gamma   90.00
#
_symmetry.space_group_name_H-M   'P 1'
#
loop_
_entity.id
_entity.type
_entity.pdbx_description
1 polymer ?
#
loop_
_entity_poly.entity_id
_entity_poly.type
_entity_poly.pdbx_seq_one_letter_code
_entity_poly.pdbx_strand_id
1 'polypeptide(L)' 'MTERVSVRVLLVFGDQAEIVADVSPEERGEPARYPAAEIAAAVGVDVRELPGMRLTAAVGAGDRLRAWRRA' A
#
# COMPACT_ATOMS: atom_id res chain seq x y z
N MET A 1 -11.48 16.95 5.07
CA MET A 1 -11.85 15.58 4.66
C MET A 1 -10.63 14.87 4.13
N THR A 2 -10.34 13.67 4.60
CA THR A 2 -9.14 12.95 4.18
C THR A 2 -9.46 12.13 2.93
N GLU A 3 -8.67 12.32 1.88
CA GLU A 3 -8.78 11.51 0.67
C GLU A 3 -8.24 10.11 0.93
N ARG A 4 -8.97 9.10 0.48
CA ARG A 4 -8.52 7.72 0.50
C ARG A 4 -8.40 7.20 -0.93
N VAL A 5 -7.37 6.40 -1.16
CA VAL A 5 -7.11 5.82 -2.48
C VAL A 5 -7.04 4.31 -2.37
N SER A 6 -7.40 3.63 -3.44
CA SER A 6 -7.27 2.18 -3.54
C SER A 6 -5.91 1.83 -4.11
N VAL A 7 -5.21 0.93 -3.44
CA VAL A 7 -3.86 0.52 -3.82
C VAL A 7 -3.74 -1.00 -3.75
N ARG A 8 -2.66 -1.51 -4.29
CA ARG A 8 -2.33 -2.93 -4.22
C ARG A 8 -0.87 -3.08 -3.81
N VAL A 9 -0.60 -4.07 -2.98
CA VAL A 9 0.77 -4.46 -2.66
C VAL A 9 1.29 -5.28 -3.83
N LEU A 10 2.30 -4.75 -4.52
CA LEU A 10 2.90 -5.45 -5.66
C LEU A 10 3.79 -6.60 -5.18
N LEU A 11 4.72 -6.29 -4.28
CA LEU A 11 5.62 -7.26 -3.70
C LEU A 11 6.23 -6.70 -2.41
N VAL A 12 6.88 -7.58 -1.66
CA VAL A 12 7.68 -7.20 -0.50
C VAL A 12 9.14 -7.56 -0.83
N PHE A 13 10.03 -6.59 -0.66
CA PHE A 13 11.45 -6.78 -0.88
C PHE A 13 12.20 -6.32 0.37
N GLY A 14 12.85 -7.26 1.05
CA GLY A 14 13.47 -6.97 2.33
C GLY A 14 12.42 -6.53 3.34
N ASP A 15 12.58 -5.36 3.94
CA ASP A 15 11.62 -4.79 4.89
C ASP A 15 10.67 -3.78 4.24
N GLN A 16 10.68 -3.66 2.90
CA GLN A 16 9.89 -2.69 2.17
C GLN A 16 8.80 -3.37 1.34
N ALA A 17 7.61 -2.77 1.33
CA ALA A 17 6.53 -3.16 0.44
C ALA A 17 6.44 -2.17 -0.72
N GLU A 18 6.32 -2.69 -1.93
CA GLU A 18 6.08 -1.85 -3.10
C GLU A 18 4.59 -1.74 -3.35
N ILE A 19 4.11 -0.51 -3.39
CA ILE A 19 2.70 -0.17 -3.47
C ILE A 19 2.43 0.52 -4.79
N VAL A 20 1.39 0.09 -5.49
CA VAL A 20 0.93 0.70 -6.73
C VAL A 20 -0.54 1.03 -6.61
N ALA A 21 -1.01 1.97 -7.43
CA ALA A 21 -2.45 2.24 -7.53
C ALA A 21 -3.18 0.99 -8.03
N ASP A 22 -4.37 0.73 -7.50
CA ASP A 22 -5.17 -0.43 -7.91
C ASP A 22 -5.91 -0.12 -9.21
N VAL A 23 -5.14 0.02 -10.27
CA VAL A 23 -5.60 0.30 -11.64
C VAL A 23 -4.89 -0.64 -12.59
N SER A 24 -5.26 -0.61 -13.87
CA SER A 24 -4.61 -1.46 -14.87
C SER A 24 -3.12 -1.11 -14.98
N PRO A 25 -2.27 -2.09 -15.37
CA PRO A 25 -0.82 -1.85 -15.47
C PRO A 25 -0.43 -0.65 -16.32
N GLU A 26 -1.17 -0.36 -17.38
CA GLU A 26 -0.88 0.77 -18.26
C GLU A 26 -1.10 2.12 -17.57
N GLU A 27 -1.94 2.15 -16.55
CA GLU A 27 -2.28 3.38 -15.83
C GLU A 27 -1.45 3.59 -14.57
N ARG A 28 -0.70 2.57 -14.15
CA ARG A 28 0.11 2.64 -12.94
C ARG A 28 1.31 3.56 -13.15
N GLY A 29 1.60 4.38 -12.14
CA GLY A 29 2.87 5.06 -12.05
C GLY A 29 3.93 4.14 -11.47
N GLU A 30 5.07 4.71 -11.11
CA GLU A 30 6.13 3.97 -10.44
C GLU A 30 5.67 3.51 -9.05
N PRO A 31 6.06 2.29 -8.62
CA PRO A 31 5.74 1.84 -7.28
C PRO A 31 6.37 2.74 -6.22
N ALA A 32 5.62 3.00 -5.17
CA ALA A 32 6.14 3.66 -3.98
C ALA A 32 6.53 2.60 -2.95
N ARG A 33 7.55 2.86 -2.15
CA ARG A 33 8.01 1.94 -1.12
C ARG A 33 7.62 2.43 0.26
N TYR A 34 7.13 1.51 1.07
CA TYR A 34 6.72 1.77 2.45
C TYR A 34 7.19 0.62 3.34
N PRO A 35 7.42 0.87 4.64
CA PRO A 35 7.78 -0.22 5.56
C PRO A 35 6.69 -1.29 5.60
N ALA A 36 7.05 -2.52 5.23
CA ALA A 36 6.09 -3.62 5.15
C ALA A 36 5.48 -3.92 6.53
N ALA A 37 6.28 -3.87 7.59
CA ALA A 37 5.80 -4.15 8.95
C ALA A 37 4.74 -3.14 9.39
N GLU A 38 4.86 -1.88 9.01
CA GLU A 38 3.88 -0.85 9.34
C GLU A 38 2.53 -1.16 8.69
N ILE A 39 2.55 -1.53 7.41
CA ILE A 39 1.33 -1.87 6.68
C ILE A 39 0.70 -3.13 7.28
N ALA A 40 1.50 -4.17 7.51
CA ALA A 40 1.02 -5.42 8.06
C ALA A 40 0.36 -5.22 9.43
N ALA A 41 0.97 -4.44 10.30
CA ALA A 41 0.42 -4.13 11.62
C ALA A 41 -0.90 -3.36 11.50
N ALA A 42 -0.97 -2.39 10.59
CA ALA A 42 -2.17 -1.59 10.41
C ALA A 42 -3.37 -2.40 9.92
N VAL A 43 -3.14 -3.41 9.07
CA VAL A 43 -4.23 -4.22 8.52
C VAL A 43 -4.37 -5.57 9.22
N GLY A 44 -3.55 -5.85 10.23
CA GLY A 44 -3.71 -7.03 11.08
C GLY A 44 -3.33 -8.35 10.42
N VAL A 45 -2.30 -8.35 9.58
CA VAL A 45 -1.82 -9.55 8.90
C VAL A 45 -0.32 -9.71 9.09
N ASP A 46 0.20 -10.89 8.74
CA ASP A 46 1.63 -11.13 8.65
C ASP A 46 2.19 -10.47 7.37
N VAL A 47 3.43 -10.01 7.42
CA VAL A 47 4.08 -9.39 6.25
C VAL A 47 4.04 -10.32 5.03
N ARG A 48 4.13 -11.62 5.25
CA ARG A 48 4.10 -12.62 4.15
C ARG A 48 2.77 -12.66 3.41
N GLU A 49 1.70 -12.15 4.00
CA GLU A 49 0.37 -12.11 3.39
C GLU A 49 0.15 -10.88 2.53
N LEU A 50 1.05 -9.89 2.59
CA LEU A 50 0.86 -8.63 1.90
C LEU A 50 0.89 -8.71 0.38
N PRO A 51 1.79 -9.49 -0.28
CA PRO A 51 1.87 -9.47 -1.74
C PRO A 51 0.52 -9.80 -2.40
N GLY A 52 0.10 -8.94 -3.32
CA GLY A 52 -1.19 -9.08 -4.01
C GLY A 52 -2.39 -8.55 -3.27
N MET A 53 -2.23 -8.12 -2.02
CA MET A 53 -3.35 -7.65 -1.21
C MET A 53 -3.82 -6.28 -1.69
N ARG A 54 -5.14 -6.12 -1.76
CA ARG A 54 -5.76 -4.83 -2.05
C ARG A 54 -6.01 -4.08 -0.75
N LEU A 55 -5.67 -2.82 -0.75
CA LEU A 55 -5.77 -1.97 0.44
C LEU A 55 -6.35 -0.62 0.04
N THR A 56 -6.78 0.13 1.06
CA THR A 56 -7.02 1.56 0.92
C THR A 56 -6.08 2.28 1.87
N ALA A 57 -5.74 3.51 1.53
CA ALA A 57 -4.88 4.34 2.37
C ALA A 57 -5.30 5.79 2.25
N ALA A 58 -5.05 6.54 3.32
CA ALA A 58 -5.27 7.98 3.31
C ALA A 58 -4.06 8.69 2.69
N VAL A 59 -4.31 9.73 1.92
CA VAL A 59 -3.25 10.56 1.36
C VAL A 59 -2.86 11.60 2.39
N GLY A 60 -1.61 11.57 2.82
CA GLY A 60 -1.07 12.52 3.79
C GLY A 60 -0.22 13.60 3.14
N ALA A 61 0.53 14.32 3.97
CA ALA A 61 1.42 15.37 3.51
C ALA A 61 2.47 14.81 2.53
N GLY A 62 2.76 15.56 1.46
CA GLY A 62 3.73 15.14 0.45
C GLY A 62 3.31 13.91 -0.34
N ASP A 63 2.00 13.67 -0.42
CA ASP A 63 1.42 12.50 -1.10
C ASP A 63 1.84 11.16 -0.49
N ARG A 64 2.33 11.17 0.75
CA ARG A 64 2.66 9.93 1.45
C ARG A 64 1.38 9.27 1.94
N LEU A 65 1.28 7.95 1.77
CA LEU A 65 0.12 7.18 2.20
C LEU A 65 0.24 6.79 3.66
N ARG A 66 -0.90 6.72 4.32
CA ARG A 66 -1.00 6.35 5.75
C ARG A 66 -2.37 5.77 6.03
N ALA A 67 -2.59 5.33 7.28
CA ALA A 67 -3.89 4.80 7.72
C ALA A 67 -4.39 3.67 6.81
N TRP A 68 -3.52 2.68 6.62
CA TRP A 68 -3.78 1.52 5.76
C TRP A 68 -4.96 0.71 6.28
N ARG A 69 -5.83 0.26 5.37
CA ARG A 69 -6.95 -0.62 5.67
C ARG A 69 -7.10 -1.63 4.56
N ARG A 70 -7.68 -2.78 4.88
CA ARG A 70 -8.07 -3.73 3.84
C ARG A 70 -9.17 -3.13 2.97
N ALA A 71 -9.09 -3.41 1.69
CA ALA A 71 -10.11 -2.99 0.74
C ALA A 71 -11.37 -3.85 0.90
#